data_5c695c927083c0a2f3140c90d187ac8b
#
_entry.id   5c695c927083c0a2f3140c90d187ac8b
#
_cell.length_a   1.000
_cell.length_b   1.000
_cell.length_c   1.000
_cell.angle_alpha   90.00
_cell.angle_beta   90.00
_cell.angle_gamma   90.00
#
_symmetry.space_group_name_H-M   'P 1'
#
loop_
_entity.id
_entity.type
_entity.pdbx_description
1 polymer ?
#
loop_
_entity_poly.entity_id
_entity_poly.type
_entity_poly.pdbx_seq_one_letter_code
_entity_poly.pdbx_strand_id
1 'polypeptide(L)'
;MAVKIGDLAKAVMKELDDYGVAVGLEVEKVSKEVAEDTAKMLNKTSPKLTGDYAASWTYGTGETKRTKHTMIVHAEKPEYALTHLLEKGHQKRSGGRTKAIVHIATAEEAAVDELEKELTRL
;
A
#
# COMPACT_ATOMS: atom_id res chain seq x y z
N MET A 1 -30.27 -26.93 27.19
CA MET A 1 -30.58 -25.55 27.52
C MET A 1 -31.26 -24.90 26.31
N ALA A 2 -32.48 -24.43 26.49
CA ALA A 2 -33.21 -23.78 25.39
C ALA A 2 -32.80 -22.31 25.30
N VAL A 3 -32.32 -21.89 24.13
CA VAL A 3 -31.97 -20.52 23.84
C VAL A 3 -33.13 -19.89 23.07
N LYS A 4 -33.59 -18.72 23.50
CA LYS A 4 -34.61 -17.97 22.75
C LYS A 4 -34.06 -17.51 21.39
N ILE A 5 -34.94 -17.46 20.39
CA ILE A 5 -34.54 -17.06 19.02
C ILE A 5 -33.87 -15.68 19.03
N GLY A 6 -34.36 -14.71 19.81
CA GLY A 6 -33.77 -13.40 19.93
C GLY A 6 -32.37 -13.40 20.52
N ASP A 7 -32.12 -14.27 21.50
CA ASP A 7 -30.79 -14.41 22.12
C ASP A 7 -29.81 -15.10 21.17
N LEU A 8 -30.29 -16.07 20.39
CA LEU A 8 -29.49 -16.73 19.38
C LEU A 8 -29.05 -15.74 18.31
N ALA A 9 -29.94 -14.87 17.81
CA ALA A 9 -29.62 -13.85 16.84
C ALA A 9 -28.55 -12.88 17.37
N LYS A 10 -28.66 -12.45 18.62
CA LYS A 10 -27.65 -11.59 19.26
C LYS A 10 -26.28 -12.28 19.37
N ALA A 11 -26.29 -13.57 19.75
CA ALA A 11 -25.06 -14.35 19.87
C ALA A 11 -24.38 -14.52 18.52
N VAL A 12 -25.14 -14.79 17.44
CA VAL A 12 -24.60 -14.89 16.08
C VAL A 12 -24.04 -13.56 15.61
N MET A 13 -24.74 -12.46 15.83
CA MET A 13 -24.26 -11.13 15.45
C MET A 13 -22.97 -10.76 16.17
N LYS A 14 -22.86 -11.08 17.46
CA LYS A 14 -21.63 -10.86 18.22
C LYS A 14 -20.46 -11.65 17.66
N GLU A 15 -20.67 -12.91 17.33
CA GLU A 15 -19.64 -13.76 16.72
C GLU A 15 -19.19 -13.20 15.37
N LEU A 16 -20.11 -12.72 14.55
CA LEU A 16 -19.79 -12.09 13.25
C LEU A 16 -19.01 -10.79 13.45
N ASP A 17 -19.40 -9.96 14.42
CA ASP A 17 -18.67 -8.72 14.72
C ASP A 17 -17.25 -9.02 15.21
N ASP A 18 -17.10 -9.97 16.13
CA ASP A 18 -15.79 -10.38 16.65
C ASP A 18 -14.90 -10.93 15.53
N TYR A 19 -15.48 -11.74 14.63
CA TYR A 19 -14.77 -12.26 13.46
C TYR A 19 -14.35 -11.13 12.51
N GLY A 20 -15.26 -10.19 12.24
CA GLY A 20 -14.97 -9.04 11.37
C GLY A 20 -13.85 -8.16 11.92
N VAL A 21 -13.83 -7.93 13.25
CA VAL A 21 -12.75 -7.17 13.90
C VAL A 21 -11.43 -7.93 13.79
N ALA A 22 -11.40 -9.22 14.03
CA ALA A 22 -10.20 -10.04 13.96
C ALA A 22 -9.63 -10.07 12.54
N VAL A 23 -10.47 -10.26 11.50
CA VAL A 23 -10.05 -10.22 10.10
C VAL A 23 -9.56 -8.83 9.72
N GLY A 24 -10.23 -7.77 10.16
CA GLY A 24 -9.83 -6.39 9.94
C GLY A 24 -8.44 -6.09 10.47
N LEU A 25 -8.10 -6.56 11.67
CA LEU A 25 -6.77 -6.40 12.26
C LEU A 25 -5.71 -7.13 11.45
N GLU A 26 -5.99 -8.33 10.98
CA GLU A 26 -5.06 -9.10 10.15
C GLU A 26 -4.86 -8.43 8.78
N VAL A 27 -5.91 -7.91 8.14
CA VAL A 27 -5.82 -7.18 6.89
C VAL A 27 -4.99 -5.91 7.06
N GLU A 28 -5.18 -5.18 8.15
CA GLU A 28 -4.40 -3.98 8.46
C GLU A 28 -2.93 -4.30 8.65
N LYS A 29 -2.61 -5.36 9.38
CA LYS A 29 -1.24 -5.83 9.60
C LYS A 29 -0.56 -6.20 8.27
N VAL A 30 -1.24 -6.99 7.45
CA VAL A 30 -0.73 -7.42 6.14
C VAL A 30 -0.53 -6.23 5.22
N SER A 31 -1.49 -5.30 5.16
CA SER A 31 -1.39 -4.10 4.34
C SER A 31 -0.19 -3.24 4.73
N LYS A 32 0.07 -3.11 6.03
CA LYS A 32 1.22 -2.39 6.55
C LYS A 32 2.54 -3.05 6.16
N GLU A 33 2.62 -4.38 6.29
CA GLU A 33 3.81 -5.15 5.91
C GLU A 33 4.11 -5.01 4.41
N VAL A 34 3.09 -5.12 3.57
CA VAL A 34 3.23 -4.95 2.12
C VAL A 34 3.66 -3.53 1.76
N ALA A 35 3.09 -2.52 2.41
CA ALA A 35 3.48 -1.12 2.19
C ALA A 35 4.94 -0.87 2.58
N GLU A 36 5.38 -1.43 3.70
CA GLU A 36 6.76 -1.32 4.15
C GLU A 36 7.72 -1.99 3.17
N ASP A 37 7.41 -3.21 2.73
CA ASP A 37 8.22 -3.95 1.76
C ASP A 37 8.29 -3.22 0.41
N THR A 38 7.18 -2.63 -0.01
CA THR A 38 7.11 -1.84 -1.25
C THR A 38 7.98 -0.59 -1.16
N ALA A 39 7.93 0.13 -0.05
CA ALA A 39 8.77 1.30 0.19
C ALA A 39 10.26 0.92 0.17
N LYS A 40 10.63 -0.19 0.80
CA LYS A 40 12.01 -0.72 0.77
C LYS A 40 12.44 -1.09 -0.64
N MET A 41 11.57 -1.73 -1.41
CA MET A 41 11.85 -2.07 -2.80
C MET A 41 12.09 -0.81 -3.63
N LEU A 42 11.24 0.21 -3.48
CA LEU A 42 11.40 1.48 -4.17
C LEU A 42 12.69 2.20 -3.77
N ASN A 43 13.10 2.12 -2.52
CA ASN A 43 14.40 2.64 -2.08
C ASN A 43 15.58 2.01 -2.84
N LYS A 44 15.45 0.73 -3.18
CA LYS A 44 16.50 -0.01 -3.90
C LYS A 44 16.42 0.18 -5.41
N THR A 45 15.22 0.24 -5.97
CA THR A 45 15.00 0.22 -7.43
C THR A 45 14.86 1.60 -8.06
N SER A 46 14.62 2.64 -7.25
CA SER A 46 14.48 4.01 -7.75
C SER A 46 15.82 4.56 -8.27
N PRO A 47 15.77 5.46 -9.28
CA PRO A 47 17.00 6.10 -9.79
C PRO A 47 17.74 6.85 -8.70
N LYS A 48 19.06 6.68 -8.64
CA LYS A 48 19.92 7.25 -7.58
C LYS A 48 20.84 8.33 -8.15
N LEU A 49 20.28 9.48 -8.48
CA LEU A 49 21.09 10.64 -8.94
C LEU A 49 21.89 11.23 -7.78
N THR A 50 21.21 11.58 -6.68
CA THR A 50 21.84 12.06 -5.43
C THR A 50 21.60 11.10 -4.26
N GLY A 51 20.72 10.12 -4.44
CA GLY A 51 20.25 9.23 -3.37
C GLY A 51 19.04 9.76 -2.62
N ASP A 52 18.76 11.04 -2.69
CA ASP A 52 17.65 11.67 -1.94
C ASP A 52 16.29 11.17 -2.39
N TYR A 53 16.08 11.04 -3.70
CA TYR A 53 14.83 10.52 -4.25
C TYR A 53 14.60 9.07 -3.81
N ALA A 54 15.60 8.21 -3.96
CA ALA A 54 15.48 6.80 -3.56
C ALA A 54 15.20 6.66 -2.06
N ALA A 55 15.82 7.51 -1.24
CA ALA A 55 15.64 7.51 0.21
C ALA A 55 14.31 8.16 0.67
N SER A 56 13.60 8.85 -0.24
CA SER A 56 12.37 9.57 0.10
C SER A 56 11.12 8.69 0.22
N TRP A 57 11.18 7.44 -0.20
CA TRP A 57 10.03 6.55 -0.16
C TRP A 57 9.65 6.16 1.27
N THR A 58 8.39 6.34 1.58
CA THR A 58 7.80 6.04 2.87
C THR A 58 6.37 5.53 2.68
N TYR A 59 5.72 5.16 3.76
CA TYR A 59 4.33 4.71 3.73
C TYR A 59 3.55 5.31 4.90
N GLY A 60 2.25 5.40 4.73
CA GLY A 60 1.34 5.90 5.75
C GLY A 60 -0.07 5.40 5.53
N THR A 61 -0.96 5.70 6.47
CA THR A 61 -2.37 5.35 6.36
C THR A 61 -3.09 6.38 5.48
N GLY A 62 -3.82 5.87 4.48
CA GLY A 62 -4.75 6.70 3.71
C GLY A 62 -6.11 6.63 4.36
N GLU A 63 -6.42 7.57 5.25
CA GLU A 63 -7.72 7.58 5.92
C GLU A 63 -8.81 8.13 5.02
N THR A 64 -9.67 7.24 4.55
CA THR A 64 -11.04 7.62 4.19
C THR A 64 -11.96 7.08 5.28
N LYS A 65 -13.09 7.76 5.53
CA LYS A 65 -14.08 7.33 6.53
C LYS A 65 -14.60 5.90 6.32
N ARG A 66 -14.32 5.28 5.17
CA ARG A 66 -14.83 3.95 4.80
C ARG A 66 -13.79 2.83 4.88
N THR A 67 -12.49 3.15 4.83
CA THR A 67 -11.45 2.12 4.81
C THR A 67 -10.30 2.52 5.71
N LYS A 68 -10.26 1.94 6.90
CA LYS A 68 -9.15 2.07 7.84
C LYS A 68 -7.93 1.23 7.46
N HIS A 69 -8.02 0.49 6.33
CA HIS A 69 -7.02 -0.49 5.94
C HIS A 69 -6.22 -0.07 4.70
N THR A 70 -6.45 1.14 4.20
CA THR A 70 -5.73 1.67 3.05
C THR A 70 -4.37 2.20 3.48
N MET A 71 -3.32 1.70 2.83
CA MET A 71 -1.96 2.20 3.00
C MET A 71 -1.51 2.91 1.74
N ILE A 72 -0.79 4.01 1.90
CA ILE A 72 -0.24 4.78 0.79
C ILE A 72 1.27 4.73 0.86
N VAL A 73 1.90 4.26 -0.22
CA VAL A 73 3.35 4.33 -0.41
C VAL A 73 3.63 5.56 -1.27
N HIS A 74 4.42 6.48 -0.77
CA HIS A 74 4.70 7.74 -1.46
C HIS A 74 6.12 8.23 -1.18
N ALA A 75 6.60 9.10 -2.05
CA ALA A 75 7.85 9.82 -1.81
C ALA A 75 7.55 11.07 -0.98
N GLU A 76 8.45 11.44 -0.06
CA GLU A 76 8.33 12.64 0.74
C GLU A 76 8.69 13.91 -0.05
N LYS A 77 8.25 15.06 0.44
CA LYS A 77 8.62 16.36 -0.12
C LYS A 77 10.13 16.61 0.08
N PRO A 78 10.84 17.25 -0.87
CA PRO A 78 10.33 17.75 -2.15
C PRO A 78 10.36 16.71 -3.28
N GLU A 79 10.87 15.50 -3.04
CA GLU A 79 11.17 14.49 -4.05
C GLU A 79 9.90 13.92 -4.71
N TYR A 80 8.75 14.02 -4.06
CA TYR A 80 7.50 13.50 -4.61
C TYR A 80 7.15 14.08 -5.99
N ALA A 81 7.60 15.30 -6.28
CA ALA A 81 7.38 15.95 -7.57
C ALA A 81 8.12 15.28 -8.72
N LEU A 82 9.15 14.48 -8.42
CA LEU A 82 9.98 13.79 -9.42
C LEU A 82 9.37 12.45 -9.85
N THR A 83 8.42 11.90 -9.11
CA THR A 83 7.93 10.53 -9.32
C THR A 83 7.43 10.28 -10.74
N HIS A 84 6.48 11.08 -11.22
CA HIS A 84 5.91 10.88 -12.55
C HIS A 84 6.88 11.26 -13.67
N LEU A 85 7.77 12.23 -13.43
CA LEU A 85 8.76 12.64 -14.41
C LEU A 85 9.79 11.53 -14.67
N LEU A 86 10.21 10.84 -13.62
CA LEU A 86 11.17 9.74 -13.73
C LEU A 86 10.50 8.49 -14.30
N GLU A 87 9.28 8.17 -13.87
CA GLU A 87 8.55 6.98 -14.32
C GLU A 87 8.25 7.02 -15.82
N LYS A 88 7.78 8.15 -16.32
CA LYS A 88 7.31 8.31 -17.71
C LYS A 88 8.25 9.10 -18.62
N GLY A 89 9.29 9.69 -18.05
CA GLY A 89 10.13 10.63 -18.76
C GLY A 89 9.44 11.99 -18.93
N HIS A 90 10.17 13.00 -19.35
CA HIS A 90 9.64 14.35 -19.57
C HIS A 90 10.37 15.04 -20.71
N GLN A 91 9.79 16.12 -21.24
CA GLN A 91 10.37 16.90 -22.30
C GLN A 91 11.50 17.77 -21.75
N LYS A 92 12.65 17.77 -22.44
CA LYS A 92 13.79 18.61 -22.08
C LYS A 92 13.66 20.00 -22.68
N ARG A 93 14.20 21.02 -21.99
CA ARG A 93 14.29 22.39 -22.53
C ARG A 93 15.11 22.46 -23.81
N SER A 94 16.16 21.62 -23.93
CA SER A 94 17.05 21.55 -25.09
C SER A 94 16.48 20.76 -26.27
N GLY A 95 15.25 20.27 -26.17
CA GLY A 95 14.60 19.41 -27.16
C GLY A 95 14.73 17.94 -26.82
N GLY A 96 13.78 17.14 -27.32
CA GLY A 96 13.70 15.72 -27.03
C GLY A 96 13.11 15.41 -25.64
N ARG A 97 13.04 14.12 -25.31
CA ARG A 97 12.52 13.64 -24.03
C ARG A 97 13.58 12.87 -23.27
N THR A 98 13.50 12.93 -21.94
CA THR A 98 14.31 12.06 -21.09
C THR A 98 13.81 10.62 -21.21
N LYS A 99 14.70 9.65 -20.98
CA LYS A 99 14.34 8.25 -20.96
C LYS A 99 13.46 7.98 -19.72
N ALA A 100 12.36 7.27 -19.93
CA ALA A 100 11.53 6.80 -18.84
C ALA A 100 12.29 5.72 -18.03
N ILE A 101 12.24 5.82 -16.69
CA ILE A 101 12.83 4.83 -15.80
C ILE A 101 11.68 4.21 -15.01
N VAL A 102 11.17 3.07 -15.51
CA VAL A 102 10.04 2.39 -14.90
C VAL A 102 10.48 1.72 -13.60
N HIS A 103 9.95 2.18 -12.50
CA HIS A 103 10.22 1.62 -11.16
C HIS A 103 8.95 1.51 -10.31
N ILE A 104 8.00 2.43 -10.48
CA ILE A 104 6.75 2.45 -9.72
C ILE A 104 5.83 1.33 -10.17
N ALA A 105 5.63 1.15 -11.47
CA ALA A 105 4.78 0.08 -12.01
C ALA A 105 5.26 -1.31 -11.59
N THR A 106 6.57 -1.55 -11.60
CA THR A 106 7.16 -2.81 -11.16
C THR A 106 6.93 -3.06 -9.67
N ALA A 107 7.09 -2.02 -8.86
CA ALA A 107 6.83 -2.10 -7.42
C ALA A 107 5.34 -2.33 -7.14
N GLU A 108 4.45 -1.70 -7.89
CA GLU A 108 3.01 -1.88 -7.78
C GLU A 108 2.61 -3.34 -8.07
N GLU A 109 3.12 -3.93 -9.14
CA GLU A 109 2.87 -5.33 -9.46
C GLU A 109 3.34 -6.26 -8.34
N ALA A 110 4.54 -6.06 -7.83
CA ALA A 110 5.08 -6.84 -6.73
C ALA A 110 4.25 -6.70 -5.46
N ALA A 111 3.77 -5.48 -5.17
CA ALA A 111 2.92 -5.21 -4.01
C ALA A 111 1.56 -5.91 -4.13
N VAL A 112 0.94 -5.86 -5.30
CA VAL A 112 -0.35 -6.54 -5.56
C VAL A 112 -0.20 -8.05 -5.39
N ASP A 113 0.85 -8.63 -5.95
CA ASP A 113 1.12 -10.07 -5.83
C ASP A 113 1.34 -10.49 -4.39
N GLU A 114 2.14 -9.74 -3.64
CA GLU A 114 2.42 -10.01 -2.24
C GLU A 114 1.15 -9.89 -1.39
N LEU A 115 0.37 -8.83 -1.59
CA LEU A 115 -0.87 -8.60 -0.87
C LEU A 115 -1.87 -9.73 -1.12
N GLU A 116 -2.01 -10.14 -2.37
CA GLU A 116 -2.90 -11.24 -2.75
C GLU A 116 -2.50 -12.56 -2.09
N LYS A 117 -1.21 -12.89 -2.09
CA LYS A 117 -0.69 -14.09 -1.42
C LYS A 117 -0.95 -14.08 0.08
N GLU A 118 -0.66 -12.97 0.74
CA GLU A 118 -0.84 -12.85 2.19
C GLU A 118 -2.31 -12.89 2.59
N LEU A 119 -3.20 -12.23 1.84
CA LEU A 119 -4.64 -12.27 2.11
C LEU A 119 -5.25 -13.66 1.85
N THR A 120 -4.72 -14.41 0.89
CA THR A 120 -5.17 -15.77 0.61
C THR A 120 -4.85 -16.74 1.74
N ARG A 121 -3.85 -16.45 2.55
CA ARG A 121 -3.46 -17.26 3.71
C ARG A 121 -4.33 -17.04 4.94
N LEU A 122 -5.12 -15.99 4.96
CA LEU A 122 -6.01 -15.67 6.10
C LEU A 122 -7.24 -16.66 6.19
#